data_6310c160de3f806802e3b644fd8e5a8a
#
_entry.id   6310c160de3f806802e3b644fd8e5a8a
#
_cell.length_a   1.000
_cell.length_b   1.000
_cell.length_c   1.000
_cell.angle_alpha   90.00
_cell.angle_beta   90.00
_cell.angle_gamma   90.00
#
_symmetry.space_group_name_H-M   'P 1'
#
loop_
_entity.id
_entity.type
_entity.pdbx_description
1 polymer ?
#
loop_
_entity_poly.entity_id
_entity_poly.type
_entity_poly.pdbx_seq_one_letter_code
_entity_poly.pdbx_strand_id
1 'polypeptide(L)'
;MKIWFPHRSRPLRSKGDDAAGSGGRDWYHPATYELRCGAEALAALRHAEAHPGAWWISKPRAGSRGTGVRVDASLAPALAVDEACPRVAQRYVRDVALYRGRKFDVRFLVLVRRLEGDALCGRLWRDFWVRVARDAYGGDPSRRTAHLTAMHLVAPATFDASANPTAAEFREFYESATGGRWSDA
;
A
#
# COMPACT_ATOMS: atom_id res chain seq x y z
N MET A 1 13.76 -4.18 -4.75
CA MET A 1 12.98 -3.10 -4.10
C MET A 1 11.52 -3.28 -4.50
N LYS A 2 10.61 -3.37 -3.54
CA LYS A 2 9.18 -3.55 -3.82
C LYS A 2 8.47 -2.21 -3.67
N ILE A 3 8.08 -1.60 -4.78
CA ILE A 3 7.28 -0.37 -4.77
C ILE A 3 5.82 -0.79 -4.80
N TRP A 4 5.05 -0.38 -3.79
CA TRP A 4 3.63 -0.69 -3.68
C TRP A 4 2.76 0.50 -4.07
N PHE A 5 1.83 0.29 -5.02
CA PHE A 5 0.83 1.26 -5.42
C PHE A 5 -0.54 0.86 -4.88
N PRO A 6 -1.24 1.72 -4.12
CA PRO A 6 -2.62 1.45 -3.74
C PRO A 6 -3.54 1.59 -4.95
N HIS A 7 -4.11 0.50 -5.43
CA HIS A 7 -5.08 0.54 -6.52
C HIS A 7 -6.49 0.78 -5.99
N ARG A 8 -7.22 1.76 -6.58
CA ARG A 8 -8.67 1.90 -6.42
C ARG A 8 -9.39 0.94 -7.36
N SER A 9 -10.36 0.25 -6.79
CA SER A 9 -11.53 -0.35 -7.43
C SER A 9 -11.32 -1.29 -8.62
N ARG A 10 -11.08 -2.54 -8.29
CA ARG A 10 -11.74 -3.72 -8.84
C ARG A 10 -11.78 -4.76 -7.72
N PRO A 11 -12.85 -5.56 -7.57
CA PRO A 11 -12.77 -6.73 -6.71
C PRO A 11 -11.70 -7.62 -7.33
N LEU A 12 -10.53 -7.65 -6.69
CA LEU A 12 -9.53 -8.63 -7.03
C LEU A 12 -10.13 -9.97 -6.62
N ARG A 13 -10.51 -10.78 -7.60
CA ARG A 13 -10.78 -12.18 -7.37
C ARG A 13 -9.53 -12.73 -6.69
N SER A 14 -9.70 -13.14 -5.45
CA SER A 14 -8.76 -14.03 -4.80
C SER A 14 -8.75 -15.32 -5.63
N LYS A 15 -7.82 -15.45 -6.56
CA LYS A 15 -7.37 -16.78 -6.96
C LYS A 15 -6.66 -17.30 -5.72
N GLY A 16 -7.21 -18.39 -5.17
CA GLY A 16 -6.64 -19.04 -4.01
C GLY A 16 -5.15 -19.22 -4.16
N ASP A 17 -4.44 -19.08 -3.07
CA ASP A 17 -3.03 -19.43 -2.91
C ASP A 17 -2.83 -20.96 -3.07
N ASP A 18 -3.33 -21.50 -4.17
CA ASP A 18 -3.06 -22.87 -4.60
C ASP A 18 -1.92 -22.80 -5.59
N ALA A 19 -0.71 -22.70 -5.08
CA ALA A 19 0.41 -23.37 -5.73
C ALA A 19 1.72 -22.82 -5.18
N ALA A 20 2.38 -23.58 -4.41
CA ALA A 20 3.82 -23.75 -4.58
C ALA A 20 4.07 -23.94 -6.09
N GLY A 21 4.51 -22.88 -6.80
CA GLY A 21 4.95 -23.07 -8.18
C GLY A 21 4.67 -22.02 -9.23
N SER A 22 3.94 -20.94 -9.00
CA SER A 22 3.81 -19.88 -10.01
C SER A 22 4.77 -18.73 -9.74
N GLY A 23 6.00 -18.88 -10.17
CA GLY A 23 6.96 -17.80 -10.18
C GLY A 23 6.47 -16.63 -11.02
N GLY A 24 6.27 -15.47 -10.43
CA GLY A 24 6.58 -14.27 -11.13
C GLY A 24 5.61 -13.13 -11.19
N ARG A 25 4.32 -13.19 -10.75
CA ARG A 25 3.43 -12.03 -10.91
C ARG A 25 2.69 -11.52 -9.66
N ASP A 26 2.66 -12.26 -8.59
CA ASP A 26 1.84 -11.92 -7.42
C ASP A 26 2.60 -11.16 -6.32
N TRP A 27 3.87 -10.87 -6.51
CA TRP A 27 4.71 -10.17 -5.53
C TRP A 27 4.27 -8.73 -5.24
N TYR A 28 3.54 -8.09 -6.16
CA TYR A 28 3.06 -6.72 -6.03
C TYR A 28 1.61 -6.61 -5.54
N HIS A 29 0.91 -7.74 -5.44
CA HIS A 29 -0.46 -7.79 -4.89
C HIS A 29 -0.49 -8.58 -3.59
N PRO A 30 -0.40 -7.91 -2.43
CA PRO A 30 -0.58 -8.59 -1.16
C PRO A 30 -1.98 -9.19 -1.06
N ALA A 31 -2.08 -10.39 -0.44
CA ALA A 31 -3.35 -11.07 -0.22
C ALA A 31 -4.39 -10.11 0.37
N THR A 32 -5.54 -10.02 -0.27
CA THR A 32 -6.58 -9.01 0.03
C THR A 32 -7.95 -9.69 0.06
N TYR A 33 -8.75 -9.35 1.06
CA TYR A 33 -10.04 -9.99 1.35
C TYR A 33 -11.10 -8.93 1.65
N GLU A 34 -12.29 -9.09 1.08
CA GLU A 34 -13.47 -8.28 1.40
C GLU A 34 -14.22 -8.93 2.57
N LEU A 35 -14.12 -8.35 3.76
CA LEU A 35 -14.64 -8.96 4.99
C LEU A 35 -16.16 -9.05 5.09
N ARG A 36 -16.89 -8.35 4.24
CA ARG A 36 -18.35 -8.49 4.13
C ARG A 36 -18.78 -9.82 3.49
N CYS A 37 -17.94 -10.40 2.66
CA CYS A 37 -18.18 -11.69 2.05
C CYS A 37 -17.73 -12.80 3.03
N GLY A 38 -18.64 -13.63 3.51
CA GLY A 38 -18.31 -14.69 4.48
C GLY A 38 -17.24 -15.66 3.97
N ALA A 39 -17.26 -15.99 2.68
CA ALA A 39 -16.24 -16.84 2.09
C ALA A 39 -14.85 -16.19 2.08
N GLU A 40 -14.77 -14.89 1.79
CA GLU A 40 -13.50 -14.16 1.82
C GLU A 40 -13.02 -13.89 3.25
N ALA A 41 -13.94 -13.65 4.20
CA ALA A 41 -13.59 -13.53 5.61
C ALA A 41 -13.01 -14.86 6.15
N LEU A 42 -13.58 -16.00 5.76
CA LEU A 42 -13.04 -17.32 6.11
C LEU A 42 -11.67 -17.55 5.44
N ALA A 43 -11.50 -17.15 4.18
CA ALA A 43 -10.21 -17.23 3.50
C ALA A 43 -9.15 -16.36 4.18
N ALA A 44 -9.51 -15.16 4.64
CA ALA A 44 -8.62 -14.30 5.42
C ALA A 44 -8.19 -14.95 6.74
N LEU A 45 -9.10 -15.62 7.45
CA LEU A 45 -8.80 -16.36 8.68
C LEU A 45 -7.81 -17.49 8.41
N ARG A 46 -8.05 -18.32 7.41
CA ARG A 46 -7.14 -19.40 7.01
C ARG A 46 -5.76 -18.87 6.64
N HIS A 47 -5.72 -17.75 5.93
CA HIS A 47 -4.44 -17.11 5.60
C HIS A 47 -3.72 -16.62 6.86
N ALA A 48 -4.43 -16.02 7.82
CA ALA A 48 -3.85 -15.56 9.08
C ALA A 48 -3.32 -16.74 9.93
N GLU A 49 -4.04 -17.86 9.95
CA GLU A 49 -3.60 -19.09 10.63
C GLU A 49 -2.34 -19.67 9.98
N ALA A 50 -2.27 -19.69 8.66
CA ALA A 50 -1.10 -20.19 7.93
C ALA A 50 0.13 -19.28 8.05
N HIS A 51 -0.06 -18.00 8.41
CA HIS A 51 1.02 -17.01 8.53
C HIS A 51 0.99 -16.30 9.90
N PRO A 52 1.31 -17.01 10.99
CA PRO A 52 1.33 -16.43 12.33
C PRO A 52 2.35 -15.27 12.37
N GLY A 53 1.94 -14.16 12.98
CA GLY A 53 2.75 -12.94 13.04
C GLY A 53 2.69 -12.03 11.80
N ALA A 54 1.86 -12.37 10.80
CA ALA A 54 1.57 -11.46 9.70
C ALA A 54 0.79 -10.25 10.22
N TRP A 55 1.21 -9.06 9.80
CA TRP A 55 0.47 -7.83 10.05
C TRP A 55 -0.59 -7.62 8.97
N TRP A 56 -1.64 -6.92 9.35
CA TRP A 56 -2.77 -6.64 8.49
C TRP A 56 -3.04 -5.15 8.40
N ILE A 57 -3.36 -4.66 7.22
CA ILE A 57 -3.92 -3.34 7.02
C ILE A 57 -5.39 -3.48 6.67
N SER A 58 -6.26 -2.84 7.44
CA SER A 58 -7.69 -2.81 7.16
C SER A 58 -8.12 -1.43 6.73
N LYS A 59 -9.02 -1.37 5.75
CA LYS A 59 -9.47 -0.15 5.11
C LYS A 59 -10.99 -0.20 4.96
N PRO A 60 -11.74 0.88 5.22
CA PRO A 60 -13.12 0.96 4.77
C PRO A 60 -13.21 0.72 3.26
N ARG A 61 -14.21 -0.03 2.81
CA ARG A 61 -14.45 -0.27 1.39
C ARG A 61 -14.72 1.02 0.63
N ALA A 62 -15.55 1.87 1.23
CA ALA A 62 -15.80 3.23 0.76
C ALA A 62 -15.07 4.21 1.67
N GLY A 63 -14.28 5.08 1.08
CA GLY A 63 -13.54 6.08 1.84
C GLY A 63 -12.35 6.61 1.07
N SER A 64 -11.82 7.71 1.54
CA SER A 64 -10.66 8.36 0.95
C SER A 64 -9.74 8.90 2.05
N ARG A 65 -8.58 9.35 1.65
CA ARG A 65 -7.69 10.15 2.50
C ARG A 65 -7.14 9.42 3.73
N GLY A 66 -7.15 8.08 3.74
CA GLY A 66 -6.66 7.29 4.87
C GLY A 66 -7.60 7.25 6.08
N THR A 67 -8.84 7.79 5.94
CA THR A 67 -9.84 7.74 7.02
C THR A 67 -10.19 6.28 7.32
N GLY A 68 -10.17 5.92 8.61
CA GLY A 68 -10.50 4.58 9.06
C GLY A 68 -9.49 3.48 8.67
N VAL A 69 -8.37 3.83 8.02
CA VAL A 69 -7.30 2.88 7.75
C VAL A 69 -6.56 2.55 9.04
N ARG A 70 -6.35 1.26 9.30
CA ARG A 70 -5.63 0.74 10.47
C ARG A 70 -4.60 -0.28 10.04
N VAL A 71 -3.50 -0.34 10.77
CA VAL A 71 -2.52 -1.42 10.68
C VAL A 71 -2.50 -2.11 12.05
N ASP A 72 -2.61 -3.42 12.05
CA ASP A 72 -2.71 -4.23 13.26
C ASP A 72 -1.75 -5.43 13.17
N ALA A 73 -1.28 -5.92 14.31
CA ALA A 73 -0.40 -7.08 14.39
C ALA A 73 -1.12 -8.41 14.10
N SER A 74 -2.46 -8.39 14.03
CA SER A 74 -3.29 -9.56 13.73
C SER A 74 -4.50 -9.18 12.90
N LEU A 75 -5.20 -10.17 12.35
CA LEU A 75 -6.43 -9.97 11.60
C LEU A 75 -7.64 -9.63 12.48
N ALA A 76 -7.63 -10.04 13.75
CA ALA A 76 -8.80 -9.96 14.64
C ALA A 76 -9.45 -8.56 14.71
N PRO A 77 -8.69 -7.43 14.83
CA PRO A 77 -9.31 -6.12 14.85
C PRO A 77 -10.01 -5.72 13.54
N ALA A 78 -9.62 -6.33 12.42
CA ALA A 78 -10.27 -6.09 11.13
C ALA A 78 -11.58 -6.85 10.99
N LEU A 79 -11.72 -7.99 11.68
CA LEU A 79 -12.93 -8.83 11.69
C LEU A 79 -14.03 -8.28 12.61
N ALA A 80 -13.69 -7.42 13.58
CA ALA A 80 -14.67 -6.67 14.36
C ALA A 80 -15.39 -5.66 13.46
N VAL A 81 -16.23 -6.16 12.56
CA VAL A 81 -16.84 -5.41 11.48
C VAL A 81 -18.14 -4.79 11.95
N ASP A 82 -18.27 -3.49 11.76
CA ASP A 82 -19.56 -2.84 11.71
C ASP A 82 -20.15 -3.07 10.31
N GLU A 83 -21.32 -3.68 10.22
CA GLU A 83 -22.01 -3.94 8.94
C GLU A 83 -22.27 -2.63 8.16
N ALA A 84 -22.43 -1.53 8.86
CA ALA A 84 -22.58 -0.20 8.26
C ALA A 84 -21.28 0.32 7.60
N CYS A 85 -20.12 -0.25 7.96
CA CYS A 85 -18.83 0.14 7.43
C CYS A 85 -18.00 -1.06 6.96
N PRO A 86 -18.37 -1.69 5.84
CA PRO A 86 -17.67 -2.85 5.33
C PRO A 86 -16.19 -2.54 5.06
N ARG A 87 -15.32 -3.47 5.43
CA ARG A 87 -13.87 -3.31 5.36
C ARG A 87 -13.23 -4.32 4.41
N VAL A 88 -12.07 -3.93 3.93
CA VAL A 88 -11.14 -4.79 3.22
C VAL A 88 -9.95 -5.02 4.15
N ALA A 89 -9.57 -6.28 4.36
CA ALA A 89 -8.32 -6.65 5.02
C ALA A 89 -7.29 -7.05 3.97
N GLN A 90 -6.07 -6.59 4.16
CA GLN A 90 -4.96 -6.89 3.26
C GLN A 90 -3.72 -7.20 4.09
N ARG A 91 -2.97 -8.23 3.67
CA ARG A 91 -1.67 -8.51 4.29
C ARG A 91 -0.77 -7.29 4.20
N TYR A 92 -0.22 -6.86 5.34
CA TYR A 92 0.65 -5.70 5.38
C TYR A 92 2.08 -6.07 4.97
N VAL A 93 2.64 -5.33 4.03
CA VAL A 93 4.03 -5.51 3.60
C VAL A 93 4.94 -4.78 4.60
N ARG A 94 5.67 -5.54 5.40
CA ARG A 94 6.57 -5.00 6.44
C ARG A 94 7.96 -4.66 5.89
N ASP A 95 8.44 -5.47 4.97
CA ASP A 95 9.74 -5.27 4.32
C ASP A 95 9.57 -4.27 3.16
N VAL A 96 9.62 -3.00 3.49
CA VAL A 96 9.45 -1.89 2.55
C VAL A 96 10.74 -1.08 2.44
N ALA A 97 10.98 -0.51 1.28
CA ALA A 97 12.02 0.49 1.12
C ALA A 97 11.71 1.73 1.98
N LEU A 98 12.74 2.33 2.55
CA LEU A 98 12.61 3.48 3.43
C LEU A 98 13.41 4.65 2.87
N TYR A 99 12.85 5.84 2.97
CA TYR A 99 13.56 7.10 2.75
C TYR A 99 14.04 7.62 4.10
N ARG A 100 15.35 7.58 4.34
CA ARG A 100 15.98 8.02 5.61
C ARG A 100 15.28 7.42 6.84
N GLY A 101 15.03 6.10 6.82
CA GLY A 101 14.38 5.36 7.91
C GLY A 101 12.87 5.55 8.03
N ARG A 102 12.23 6.27 7.11
CA ARG A 102 10.79 6.53 7.11
C ARG A 102 10.11 5.91 5.89
N LYS A 103 8.89 5.42 6.08
CA LYS A 103 8.08 4.91 4.99
C LYS A 103 7.72 6.03 4.02
N PHE A 104 7.72 5.73 2.73
CA PHE A 104 7.32 6.68 1.69
C PHE A 104 6.40 6.04 0.67
N ASP A 105 5.74 6.86 -0.11
CA ASP A 105 5.13 6.50 -1.38
C ASP A 105 5.50 7.52 -2.47
N VAL A 106 5.48 7.07 -3.71
CA VAL A 106 5.71 7.89 -4.88
C VAL A 106 4.41 7.97 -5.68
N ARG A 107 4.00 9.18 -6.01
CA ARG A 107 2.79 9.44 -6.79
C ARG A 107 3.16 9.95 -8.18
N PHE A 108 2.80 9.18 -9.18
CA PHE A 108 2.91 9.56 -10.58
C PHE A 108 1.58 10.03 -11.16
N LEU A 109 1.64 10.90 -12.16
CA LEU A 109 0.51 11.16 -13.05
C LEU A 109 0.64 10.30 -14.30
N VAL A 110 -0.43 9.59 -14.61
CA VAL A 110 -0.54 8.79 -15.83
C VAL A 110 -1.74 9.29 -16.63
N LEU A 111 -1.49 9.76 -17.84
CA LEU A 111 -2.53 10.06 -18.81
C LEU A 111 -2.85 8.78 -19.58
N VAL A 112 -4.09 8.31 -19.46
CA VAL A 112 -4.56 7.14 -20.20
C VAL A 112 -5.54 7.62 -21.28
N ARG A 113 -5.27 7.25 -22.52
CA ARG A 113 -6.14 7.52 -23.67
C ARG A 113 -6.57 6.21 -24.30
N ARG A 114 -7.85 6.10 -24.61
CA ARG A 114 -8.37 5.01 -25.42
C ARG A 114 -8.02 5.27 -26.89
N LEU A 115 -7.52 4.26 -27.55
CA LEU A 115 -7.28 4.24 -28.99
C LEU A 115 -8.39 3.44 -29.69
N GLU A 116 -8.40 3.47 -31.01
CA GLU A 116 -9.28 2.62 -31.80
C GLU A 116 -9.05 1.14 -31.49
N GLY A 117 -10.12 0.33 -31.53
CA GLY A 117 -10.03 -1.11 -31.28
C GLY A 117 -9.77 -1.49 -29.81
N ASP A 118 -10.24 -0.68 -28.84
CA ASP A 118 -10.11 -0.92 -27.39
C ASP A 118 -8.68 -0.91 -26.84
N ALA A 119 -7.70 -0.55 -27.63
CA ALA A 119 -6.33 -0.38 -27.16
C ALA A 119 -6.22 0.84 -26.22
N LEU A 120 -5.41 0.72 -25.18
CA LEU A 120 -5.11 1.80 -24.25
C LEU A 120 -3.68 2.28 -24.46
N CYS A 121 -3.51 3.59 -24.54
CA CYS A 121 -2.19 4.23 -24.53
C CYS A 121 -2.01 5.00 -23.23
N GLY A 122 -0.98 4.67 -22.45
CA GLY A 122 -0.60 5.37 -21.24
C GLY A 122 0.64 6.24 -21.47
N ARG A 123 0.60 7.46 -20.96
CA ARG A 123 1.78 8.32 -20.88
C ARG A 123 2.05 8.67 -19.42
N LEU A 124 3.23 8.37 -18.95
CA LEU A 124 3.70 8.72 -17.62
C LEU A 124 4.27 10.15 -17.65
N TRP A 125 3.84 11.00 -16.71
CA TRP A 125 4.45 12.31 -16.51
C TRP A 125 5.84 12.14 -15.88
N ARG A 126 6.80 12.93 -16.32
CA ARG A 126 8.22 12.82 -15.90
C ARG A 126 8.43 13.03 -14.41
N ASP A 127 7.70 13.99 -13.84
CA ASP A 127 7.82 14.32 -12.43
C ASP A 127 6.85 13.56 -11.59
N PHE A 128 7.18 13.44 -10.32
CA PHE A 128 6.40 12.71 -9.34
C PHE A 128 6.49 13.41 -7.98
N TRP A 129 5.58 13.07 -7.11
CA TRP A 129 5.60 13.52 -5.73
C TRP A 129 5.98 12.37 -4.82
N VAL A 130 6.85 12.69 -3.86
CA VAL A 130 7.19 11.76 -2.78
C VAL A 130 6.48 12.23 -1.52
N ARG A 131 5.83 11.31 -0.85
CA ARG A 131 5.24 11.56 0.46
C ARG A 131 5.90 10.66 1.46
N VAL A 132 6.34 11.23 2.57
CA VAL A 132 7.08 10.52 3.61
C VAL A 132 6.25 10.49 4.89
N ALA A 133 6.23 9.35 5.56
CA ALA A 133 5.63 9.23 6.88
C ALA A 133 6.36 10.15 7.88
N ARG A 134 5.63 10.71 8.84
CA ARG A 134 6.22 11.63 9.82
C ARG A 134 7.25 10.95 10.71
N ASP A 135 6.90 9.77 11.21
CA ASP A 135 7.71 9.06 12.18
C ASP A 135 8.56 7.99 11.49
N ALA A 136 9.66 7.63 12.16
CA ALA A 136 10.49 6.50 11.74
C ALA A 136 9.65 5.22 11.66
N TYR A 137 9.90 4.45 10.60
CA TYR A 137 9.26 3.14 10.43
C TYR A 137 9.74 2.18 11.51
N GLY A 138 8.81 1.46 12.14
CA GLY A 138 9.16 0.62 13.29
C GLY A 138 8.17 -0.50 13.57
N GLY A 139 8.41 -1.19 14.69
CA GLY A 139 7.72 -2.41 15.08
C GLY A 139 6.34 -2.24 15.70
N ASP A 140 5.82 -1.03 15.87
CA ASP A 140 4.48 -0.78 16.42
C ASP A 140 3.48 -0.51 15.28
N PRO A 141 2.60 -1.49 14.93
CA PRO A 141 1.63 -1.32 13.85
C PRO A 141 0.58 -0.24 14.15
N SER A 142 0.31 0.06 15.41
CA SER A 142 -0.71 1.05 15.80
C SER A 142 -0.28 2.49 15.52
N ARG A 143 1.01 2.74 15.35
CA ARG A 143 1.59 4.06 15.13
C ARG A 143 1.33 4.58 13.72
N ARG A 144 0.12 5.07 13.48
CA ARG A 144 -0.35 5.50 12.15
C ARG A 144 0.61 6.44 11.43
N THR A 145 1.29 7.32 12.15
CA THR A 145 2.23 8.31 11.62
C THR A 145 3.54 7.71 11.10
N ALA A 146 3.84 6.45 11.46
CA ALA A 146 4.95 5.69 10.90
C ALA A 146 4.55 4.83 9.69
N HIS A 147 3.26 4.49 9.56
CA HIS A 147 2.79 3.56 8.54
C HIS A 147 2.00 4.20 7.39
N LEU A 148 1.42 5.38 7.62
CA LEU A 148 0.65 6.10 6.61
C LEU A 148 1.42 7.35 6.15
N THR A 149 1.47 7.57 4.86
CA THR A 149 2.24 8.64 4.22
C THR A 149 1.42 9.88 3.88
N ALA A 150 0.10 9.80 3.96
CA ALA A 150 -0.81 10.93 3.70
C ALA A 150 -0.87 11.89 4.90
N MET A 151 0.26 12.44 5.32
CA MET A 151 0.43 13.19 6.57
C MET A 151 -0.45 14.43 6.68
N HIS A 152 -0.69 15.14 5.58
CA HIS A 152 -1.63 16.28 5.53
C HIS A 152 -3.07 15.91 5.96
N LEU A 153 -3.39 14.61 6.01
CA LEU A 153 -4.70 14.08 6.39
C LEU A 153 -4.65 13.28 7.69
N VAL A 154 -3.52 12.65 7.98
CA VAL A 154 -3.34 11.81 9.18
C VAL A 154 -2.98 12.66 10.38
N ALA A 155 -2.18 13.69 10.20
CA ALA A 155 -1.71 14.59 11.22
C ALA A 155 -1.62 16.04 10.68
N PRO A 156 -2.75 16.67 10.31
CA PRO A 156 -2.74 17.96 9.63
C PRO A 156 -2.12 19.09 10.47
N ALA A 157 -2.29 19.04 11.78
CA ALA A 157 -1.75 20.05 12.69
C ALA A 157 -0.20 20.05 12.76
N THR A 158 0.43 18.97 12.36
CA THR A 158 1.89 18.81 12.38
C THR A 158 2.46 18.54 10.99
N PHE A 159 1.65 18.75 9.95
CA PHE A 159 2.09 18.53 8.58
C PHE A 159 2.98 19.68 8.12
N ASP A 160 4.18 19.31 7.69
CA ASP A 160 5.12 20.18 7.01
C ASP A 160 5.42 19.62 5.62
N ALA A 161 5.03 20.36 4.59
CA ALA A 161 5.25 19.95 3.20
C ALA A 161 6.74 19.89 2.84
N SER A 162 7.57 20.71 3.48
CA SER A 162 9.03 20.73 3.26
C SER A 162 9.75 19.48 3.76
N ALA A 163 9.07 18.68 4.60
CA ALA A 163 9.60 17.39 5.06
C ALA A 163 9.56 16.30 3.97
N ASN A 164 8.85 16.54 2.86
CA ASN A 164 8.84 15.66 1.70
C ASN A 164 9.95 16.05 0.73
N PRO A 165 10.75 15.09 0.25
CA PRO A 165 11.80 15.40 -0.73
C PRO A 165 11.19 15.80 -2.07
N THR A 166 11.89 16.66 -2.79
CA THR A 166 11.66 16.89 -4.21
C THR A 166 11.94 15.62 -5.01
N ALA A 167 11.46 15.57 -6.25
CA ALA A 167 11.76 14.45 -7.14
C ALA A 167 13.28 14.30 -7.39
N ALA A 168 14.01 15.41 -7.46
CA ALA A 168 15.46 15.43 -7.65
C ALA A 168 16.19 14.82 -6.44
N GLU A 169 15.89 15.30 -5.23
CA GLU A 169 16.48 14.78 -3.99
C GLU A 169 16.16 13.29 -3.77
N PHE A 170 14.95 12.85 -4.16
CA PHE A 170 14.60 11.45 -4.04
C PHE A 170 15.35 10.58 -5.05
N ARG A 171 15.56 11.04 -6.28
CA ARG A 171 16.37 10.32 -7.29
C ARG A 171 17.80 10.15 -6.81
N GLU A 172 18.42 11.23 -6.32
CA GLU A 172 19.77 11.19 -5.77
C GLU A 172 19.89 10.20 -4.60
N PHE A 173 18.93 10.26 -3.67
CA PHE A 173 18.86 9.30 -2.58
C PHE A 173 18.74 7.85 -3.09
N TYR A 174 17.87 7.61 -4.05
CA TYR A 174 17.65 6.28 -4.62
C TYR A 174 18.92 5.73 -5.27
N GLU A 175 19.58 6.54 -6.10
CA GLU A 175 20.79 6.16 -6.79
C GLU A 175 21.95 5.87 -5.81
N SER A 176 22.09 6.71 -4.79
CA SER A 176 23.06 6.50 -3.72
C SER A 176 22.79 5.21 -2.91
N ALA A 177 21.53 4.94 -2.60
CA ALA A 177 21.15 3.81 -1.77
C ALA A 177 21.18 2.46 -2.51
N THR A 178 20.97 2.46 -3.83
CA THR A 178 20.84 1.22 -4.63
C THR A 178 22.03 0.95 -5.53
N GLY A 179 22.86 1.97 -5.80
CA GLY A 179 23.93 1.93 -6.82
C GLY A 179 23.39 1.90 -8.26
N GLY A 180 22.09 2.01 -8.47
CA GLY A 180 21.43 1.99 -9.76
C GLY A 180 20.99 3.40 -10.19
N ARG A 181 20.79 3.60 -11.49
CA ARG A 181 20.23 4.85 -12.02
C ARG A 181 18.70 4.85 -11.88
N TRP A 182 18.14 6.00 -11.56
CA TRP A 182 16.68 6.16 -11.52
C TRP A 182 16.00 5.83 -12.86
N SER A 183 16.65 6.08 -13.97
CA SER A 183 16.16 5.79 -15.32
C SER A 183 15.95 4.29 -15.59
N ASP A 184 16.55 3.42 -14.77
CA ASP A 184 16.55 1.99 -14.94
C ASP A 184 15.52 1.31 -14.00
N ALA A 185 14.71 2.11 -13.27
CA ALA A 185 13.77 1.66 -12.25
C ALA A 185 12.30 1.53 -12.83
#